data_fba579b6c5960ef811e600298346e779
#
_entry.id   fba579b6c5960ef811e600298346e779
#
_cell.length_a   1.000
_cell.length_b   1.000
_cell.length_c   1.000
_cell.angle_alpha   90.00
_cell.angle_beta   90.00
_cell.angle_gamma   90.00
#
_symmetry.space_group_name_H-M   'P 1'
#
loop_
_entity.id
_entity.type
_entity.pdbx_description
1 polymer ?
#
loop_
_entity_poly.entity_id
_entity_poly.type
_entity_poly.pdbx_seq_one_letter_code
_entity_poly.pdbx_strand_id
1 'polypeptide(L)'
;MQRDENANRDEWFDLRIFVAPHEFFWLDKGRNWTEIAAAPGSVLYNVEQPQTQWFCRAFPLLLEAPLVLDINLQSAMILRRAGCNVVHFMPGHLPSARYAQPRLDISDIPLAKGYAFARRPYDWQARNRLDERPIDILFIGTRAPRRDKALLRLQELTDRHRFVCVYRSSSEPITEQSVAAAEQSWVLAQRAKIVLNVHRDWIGYFEWPRIVMHGFWQGACVVSDPGLSSPIFGAGVHYLEENLRHIGELMRWLLDTEEGRGKLDRTRIAAYERARSVGSMHVALMPVLDAFAAELRI
;
A
#
# COMPACT_ATOMS: atom_id res chain seq x y z
N MET A 1 -1.61 4.25 14.91
CA MET A 1 -0.19 4.46 15.20
C MET A 1 -0.03 5.97 15.38
N GLN A 2 0.13 6.41 16.61
CA GLN A 2 0.33 7.83 16.91
C GLN A 2 1.81 8.11 16.70
N ARG A 3 2.17 9.09 15.90
CA ARG A 3 3.53 9.62 15.88
C ARG A 3 3.72 10.41 17.16
N ASP A 4 4.41 9.84 18.10
CA ASP A 4 4.81 10.61 19.26
C ASP A 4 6.28 11.04 19.11
N GLU A 5 6.48 12.10 18.32
CA GLU A 5 7.77 12.79 18.22
C GLU A 5 8.18 13.43 19.54
N ASN A 6 7.24 13.53 20.49
CA ASN A 6 7.42 14.10 21.82
C ASN A 6 7.55 13.01 22.90
N ALA A 7 7.60 11.71 22.51
CA ALA A 7 7.86 10.65 23.48
C ALA A 7 9.15 10.97 24.24
N ASN A 8 9.08 10.90 25.55
CA ASN A 8 10.24 11.15 26.36
C ASN A 8 11.28 10.05 26.12
N ARG A 9 12.47 10.41 25.67
CA ARG A 9 13.57 9.48 25.39
C ARG A 9 13.94 8.64 26.62
N ASP A 10 13.79 9.21 27.80
CA ASP A 10 14.12 8.57 29.07
C ASP A 10 12.98 7.70 29.62
N GLU A 11 11.83 7.69 28.95
CA GLU A 11 10.73 6.82 29.32
C GLU A 11 11.07 5.36 28.95
N TRP A 12 10.92 4.46 29.92
CA TRP A 12 11.19 3.06 29.70
C TRP A 12 10.06 2.38 28.94
N PHE A 13 10.41 1.70 27.86
CA PHE A 13 9.50 0.91 27.03
C PHE A 13 10.09 -0.49 26.83
N ASP A 14 9.26 -1.52 26.95
CA ASP A 14 9.65 -2.89 26.61
C ASP A 14 9.93 -3.06 25.11
N LEU A 15 9.22 -2.27 24.28
CA LEU A 15 9.27 -2.32 22.82
C LEU A 15 9.18 -0.95 22.19
N ARG A 16 10.11 -0.64 21.31
CA ARG A 16 10.09 0.57 20.46
C ARG A 16 10.09 0.17 19.00
N ILE A 17 9.10 0.66 18.26
CA ILE A 17 9.01 0.40 16.80
C ILE A 17 9.24 1.70 16.05
N PHE A 18 10.35 1.77 15.32
CA PHE A 18 10.69 2.89 14.44
C PHE A 18 10.23 2.58 13.02
N VAL A 19 9.19 3.26 12.56
CA VAL A 19 8.63 3.08 11.22
C VAL A 19 9.29 4.03 10.25
N ALA A 20 9.60 3.54 9.05
CA ALA A 20 10.28 4.31 8.00
C ALA A 20 11.63 4.90 8.48
N PRO A 21 12.60 4.05 8.89
CA PRO A 21 13.86 4.51 9.46
C PRO A 21 14.63 5.47 8.55
N HIS A 22 14.49 5.34 7.22
CA HIS A 22 15.05 6.25 6.22
C HIS A 22 14.53 7.69 6.32
N GLU A 23 13.39 7.90 6.95
CA GLU A 23 12.75 9.20 7.17
C GLU A 23 12.88 9.63 8.62
N PHE A 24 12.47 8.75 9.55
CA PHE A 24 12.38 9.04 10.96
C PHE A 24 13.68 9.60 11.55
N PHE A 25 14.81 8.93 11.34
CA PHE A 25 16.11 9.35 11.91
C PHE A 25 16.74 10.58 11.21
N TRP A 26 16.13 11.08 10.14
CA TRP A 26 16.53 12.33 9.48
C TRP A 26 15.66 13.53 9.83
N LEU A 27 14.55 13.31 10.52
CA LEU A 27 13.78 14.40 11.13
C LEU A 27 14.53 14.94 12.35
N ASP A 28 14.38 16.27 12.61
CA ASP A 28 15.14 16.95 13.67
C ASP A 28 15.05 16.24 15.03
N LYS A 29 13.84 15.87 15.45
CA LYS A 29 13.62 15.13 16.70
C LYS A 29 13.99 13.66 16.61
N GLY A 30 13.84 13.05 15.45
CA GLY A 30 14.16 11.64 15.20
C GLY A 30 15.65 11.33 15.32
N ARG A 31 16.54 12.28 14.98
CA ARG A 31 18.00 12.13 15.10
C ARG A 31 18.44 11.77 16.53
N ASN A 32 17.75 12.30 17.53
CA ASN A 32 18.06 12.04 18.93
C ASN A 32 17.83 10.57 19.35
N TRP A 33 17.16 9.78 18.50
CA TRP A 33 16.84 8.37 18.75
C TRP A 33 17.80 7.40 18.05
N THR A 34 18.75 7.89 17.28
CA THR A 34 19.63 7.04 16.44
C THR A 34 20.41 6.04 17.28
N GLU A 35 20.95 6.44 18.45
CA GLU A 35 21.67 5.56 19.36
C GLU A 35 20.79 4.46 19.96
N ILE A 36 19.48 4.73 20.12
CA ILE A 36 18.51 3.80 20.68
C ILE A 36 18.08 2.78 19.62
N ALA A 37 18.24 3.08 18.33
CA ALA A 37 17.84 2.18 17.23
C ALA A 37 18.52 0.80 17.31
N ALA A 38 19.75 0.73 17.83
CA ALA A 38 20.50 -0.50 18.05
C ALA A 38 20.32 -1.11 19.45
N ALA A 39 19.58 -0.44 20.35
CA ALA A 39 19.39 -0.91 21.71
C ALA A 39 18.41 -2.09 21.78
N PRO A 40 18.54 -2.99 22.76
CA PRO A 40 17.56 -4.06 23.01
C PRO A 40 16.14 -3.51 23.14
N GLY A 41 15.14 -4.24 22.62
CA GLY A 41 13.75 -3.79 22.56
C GLY A 41 13.44 -2.80 21.44
N SER A 42 14.40 -2.46 20.58
CA SER A 42 14.17 -1.64 19.38
C SER A 42 13.91 -2.51 18.16
N VAL A 43 12.91 -2.11 17.38
CA VAL A 43 12.50 -2.75 16.12
C VAL A 43 12.45 -1.68 15.03
N LEU A 44 13.15 -1.92 13.93
CA LEU A 44 13.10 -1.04 12.77
C LEU A 44 12.18 -1.63 11.71
N TYR A 45 11.16 -0.87 11.32
CA TYR A 45 10.25 -1.28 10.27
C TYR A 45 10.59 -0.61 8.95
N ASN A 46 11.25 -1.36 8.06
CA ASN A 46 11.55 -0.91 6.71
C ASN A 46 10.31 -1.01 5.83
N VAL A 47 9.96 0.10 5.20
CA VAL A 47 8.82 0.24 4.27
C VAL A 47 9.28 0.56 2.84
N GLU A 48 10.59 0.62 2.61
CA GLU A 48 11.19 0.99 1.33
C GLU A 48 11.68 -0.21 0.53
N GLN A 49 11.72 -0.03 -0.77
CA GLN A 49 12.17 -1.05 -1.72
C GLN A 49 13.70 -0.98 -1.92
N PRO A 50 14.40 -2.13 -2.09
CA PRO A 50 15.87 -2.18 -2.12
C PRO A 50 16.55 -1.32 -3.18
N GLN A 51 15.87 -1.01 -4.31
CA GLN A 51 16.43 -0.19 -5.37
C GLN A 51 16.35 1.31 -5.11
N THR A 52 15.70 1.73 -4.00
CA THR A 52 15.53 3.16 -3.71
C THR A 52 16.72 3.73 -2.92
N GLN A 53 17.02 5.00 -3.15
CA GLN A 53 17.99 5.72 -2.31
C GLN A 53 17.57 5.78 -0.84
N TRP A 54 16.28 5.68 -0.55
CA TRP A 54 15.72 5.66 0.79
C TRP A 54 16.08 4.39 1.53
N PHE A 55 16.02 3.24 0.85
CA PHE A 55 16.51 1.98 1.41
C PHE A 55 18.02 2.06 1.70
N CYS A 56 18.83 2.57 0.75
CA CYS A 56 20.27 2.75 0.97
C CYS A 56 20.57 3.63 2.20
N ARG A 57 19.74 4.65 2.44
CA ARG A 57 19.86 5.52 3.61
C ARG A 57 19.54 4.79 4.92
N ALA A 58 18.53 3.93 4.94
CA ALA A 58 18.19 3.15 6.12
C ALA A 58 19.14 1.98 6.37
N PHE A 59 19.79 1.46 5.33
CA PHE A 59 20.52 0.21 5.34
C PHE A 59 21.54 0.06 6.49
N PRO A 60 22.40 1.06 6.82
CA PRO A 60 23.31 0.97 7.95
C PRO A 60 22.58 0.73 9.29
N LEU A 61 21.46 1.42 9.51
CA LEU A 61 20.66 1.25 10.73
C LEU A 61 20.00 -0.14 10.79
N LEU A 62 19.55 -0.65 9.63
CA LEU A 62 18.94 -1.98 9.56
C LEU A 62 19.94 -3.10 9.88
N LEU A 63 21.23 -2.91 9.57
CA LEU A 63 22.28 -3.88 9.89
C LEU A 63 22.57 -3.97 11.39
N GLU A 64 22.39 -2.89 12.14
CA GLU A 64 22.68 -2.80 13.56
C GLU A 64 21.45 -3.07 14.44
N ALA A 65 20.25 -3.10 13.86
CA ALA A 65 19.00 -3.25 14.60
C ALA A 65 18.86 -4.66 15.19
N PRO A 66 18.41 -4.79 16.47
CA PRO A 66 18.16 -6.09 17.10
C PRO A 66 17.10 -6.90 16.32
N LEU A 67 16.07 -6.23 15.82
CA LEU A 67 15.02 -6.83 15.00
C LEU A 67 14.59 -5.88 13.89
N VAL A 68 14.49 -6.39 12.68
CA VAL A 68 13.96 -5.66 11.52
C VAL A 68 12.65 -6.27 11.08
N LEU A 69 11.63 -5.44 10.89
CA LEU A 69 10.45 -5.77 10.11
C LEU A 69 10.63 -5.22 8.69
N ASP A 70 10.33 -6.01 7.67
CA ASP A 70 10.45 -5.56 6.29
C ASP A 70 9.18 -5.85 5.51
N ILE A 71 8.65 -4.84 4.84
CA ILE A 71 7.42 -4.94 4.06
C ILE A 71 7.60 -5.75 2.76
N ASN A 72 8.83 -5.85 2.26
CA ASN A 72 9.14 -6.57 1.03
C ASN A 72 9.85 -7.88 1.34
N LEU A 73 9.33 -8.98 0.79
CA LEU A 73 9.93 -10.30 0.95
C LEU A 73 11.39 -10.34 0.46
N GLN A 74 11.67 -9.69 -0.66
CA GLN A 74 12.98 -9.72 -1.30
C GLN A 74 14.03 -8.95 -0.49
N SER A 75 13.70 -7.78 0.06
CA SER A 75 14.61 -7.06 0.95
C SER A 75 14.79 -7.78 2.27
N ALA A 76 13.75 -8.38 2.83
CA ALA A 76 13.87 -9.24 4.00
C ALA A 76 14.87 -10.40 3.77
N MET A 77 14.83 -11.03 2.60
CA MET A 77 15.78 -12.08 2.22
C MET A 77 17.22 -11.56 2.08
N ILE A 78 17.41 -10.37 1.52
CA ILE A 78 18.72 -9.71 1.40
C ILE A 78 19.30 -9.44 2.81
N LEU A 79 18.51 -8.83 3.68
CA LEU A 79 18.92 -8.49 5.05
C LEU A 79 19.25 -9.76 5.88
N ARG A 80 18.45 -10.83 5.75
CA ARG A 80 18.77 -12.12 6.40
C ARG A 80 20.09 -12.69 5.93
N ARG A 81 20.38 -12.61 4.63
CA ARG A 81 21.69 -13.05 4.09
C ARG A 81 22.85 -12.20 4.57
N ALA A 82 22.58 -10.93 4.92
CA ALA A 82 23.55 -10.04 5.54
C ALA A 82 23.71 -10.29 7.07
N GLY A 83 22.97 -11.25 7.64
CA GLY A 83 23.08 -11.63 9.05
C GLY A 83 22.08 -10.91 9.97
N CYS A 84 21.17 -10.11 9.43
CA CYS A 84 20.18 -9.41 10.24
C CYS A 84 19.07 -10.36 10.74
N ASN A 85 18.58 -10.13 11.95
CA ASN A 85 17.35 -10.73 12.45
C ASN A 85 16.15 -10.01 11.81
N VAL A 86 15.48 -10.65 10.83
CA VAL A 86 14.46 -10.00 10.01
C VAL A 86 13.19 -10.82 9.92
N VAL A 87 12.05 -10.20 10.15
CA VAL A 87 10.72 -10.73 9.86
C VAL A 87 10.13 -9.99 8.65
N HIS A 88 9.70 -10.76 7.64
CA HIS A 88 8.86 -10.20 6.58
C HIS A 88 7.49 -9.88 7.15
N PHE A 89 7.13 -8.60 7.17
CA PHE A 89 5.90 -8.11 7.80
C PHE A 89 5.15 -7.17 6.87
N MET A 90 4.05 -7.65 6.33
CA MET A 90 3.06 -6.81 5.64
C MET A 90 1.91 -6.52 6.62
N PRO A 91 1.62 -5.22 6.92
CA PRO A 91 0.50 -4.89 7.80
C PRO A 91 -0.80 -5.47 7.28
N GLY A 92 -1.49 -6.21 8.14
CA GLY A 92 -2.71 -6.91 7.78
C GLY A 92 -3.96 -6.05 7.90
N HIS A 93 -5.08 -6.57 7.40
CA HIS A 93 -6.38 -5.92 7.49
C HIS A 93 -6.86 -5.84 8.95
N LEU A 94 -7.31 -4.64 9.36
CA LEU A 94 -7.93 -4.38 10.66
C LEU A 94 -9.31 -3.74 10.44
N PRO A 95 -10.43 -4.45 10.73
CA PRO A 95 -11.80 -3.96 10.44
C PRO A 95 -12.17 -2.65 11.12
N SER A 96 -11.59 -2.37 12.29
CA SER A 96 -11.82 -1.14 13.06
C SER A 96 -10.99 0.07 12.58
N ALA A 97 -10.08 -0.12 11.64
CA ALA A 97 -9.24 0.98 11.16
C ALA A 97 -10.01 1.96 10.25
N ARG A 98 -9.55 3.22 10.19
CA ARG A 98 -10.16 4.28 9.37
C ARG A 98 -10.26 3.92 7.90
N TYR A 99 -9.27 3.22 7.35
CA TYR A 99 -9.28 2.78 5.96
C TYR A 99 -10.40 1.76 5.65
N ALA A 100 -10.88 1.05 6.66
CA ALA A 100 -11.99 0.11 6.51
C ALA A 100 -13.35 0.78 6.57
N GLN A 101 -13.43 1.94 7.21
CA GLN A 101 -14.66 2.72 7.40
C GLN A 101 -14.36 4.23 7.23
N PRO A 102 -13.97 4.70 6.03
CA PRO A 102 -13.72 6.11 5.82
C PRO A 102 -15.02 6.90 5.93
N ARG A 103 -14.93 8.04 6.60
CA ARG A 103 -16.08 8.91 6.92
C ARG A 103 -16.31 10.01 5.88
N LEU A 104 -15.33 10.28 5.00
CA LEU A 104 -15.44 11.35 4.02
C LEU A 104 -16.49 11.02 2.95
N ASP A 105 -17.36 11.98 2.69
CA ASP A 105 -18.19 11.96 1.49
C ASP A 105 -17.31 12.21 0.26
N ILE A 106 -17.69 11.60 -0.86
CA ILE A 106 -16.98 11.80 -2.14
C ILE A 106 -17.15 13.24 -2.65
N SER A 107 -18.24 13.92 -2.29
CA SER A 107 -18.48 15.32 -2.62
C SER A 107 -17.45 16.27 -2.01
N ASP A 108 -16.83 15.88 -0.89
CA ASP A 108 -15.80 16.67 -0.20
C ASP A 108 -14.42 16.52 -0.83
N ILE A 109 -14.27 15.60 -1.78
CA ILE A 109 -13.00 15.34 -2.46
C ILE A 109 -12.86 16.26 -3.66
N PRO A 110 -11.87 17.20 -3.68
CA PRO A 110 -11.71 18.16 -4.77
C PRO A 110 -11.62 17.51 -6.15
N LEU A 111 -10.92 16.37 -6.26
CA LEU A 111 -10.79 15.61 -7.51
C LEU A 111 -12.09 15.01 -8.01
N ALA A 112 -13.06 14.76 -7.12
CA ALA A 112 -14.36 14.21 -7.50
C ALA A 112 -15.40 15.28 -7.86
N LYS A 113 -15.19 16.54 -7.46
CA LYS A 113 -16.18 17.64 -7.64
C LYS A 113 -16.59 17.87 -9.10
N GLY A 114 -15.72 17.57 -10.06
CA GLY A 114 -16.01 17.68 -11.49
C GLY A 114 -16.88 16.56 -12.07
N TYR A 115 -17.16 15.51 -11.31
CA TYR A 115 -17.84 14.33 -11.81
C TYR A 115 -19.27 14.24 -11.26
N ALA A 116 -20.23 13.96 -12.15
CA ALA A 116 -21.65 13.84 -11.79
C ALA A 116 -21.92 12.75 -10.72
N PHE A 117 -21.10 11.71 -10.67
CA PHE A 117 -21.25 10.63 -9.69
C PHE A 117 -20.94 11.08 -8.24
N ALA A 118 -20.16 12.15 -8.04
CA ALA A 118 -19.87 12.69 -6.72
C ALA A 118 -21.11 13.19 -5.97
N ARG A 119 -22.20 13.47 -6.72
CA ARG A 119 -23.47 13.95 -6.17
C ARG A 119 -24.45 12.84 -5.78
N ARG A 120 -24.11 11.57 -6.07
CA ARG A 120 -24.99 10.45 -5.74
C ARG A 120 -24.60 9.90 -4.36
N PRO A 121 -25.58 9.68 -3.47
CA PRO A 121 -25.36 8.95 -2.23
C PRO A 121 -24.70 7.59 -2.56
N TYR A 122 -23.66 7.26 -1.85
CA TYR A 122 -23.02 5.96 -1.99
C TYR A 122 -23.37 5.11 -0.78
N ASP A 123 -24.09 4.02 -1.02
CA ASP A 123 -24.32 3.03 0.00
C ASP A 123 -23.04 2.24 0.23
N TRP A 124 -22.42 2.49 1.36
CA TRP A 124 -21.23 1.78 1.77
C TRP A 124 -21.42 0.26 1.91
N GLN A 125 -22.64 -0.18 2.25
CA GLN A 125 -22.96 -1.59 2.32
C GLN A 125 -23.07 -2.23 0.93
N ALA A 126 -23.39 -1.45 -0.08
CA ALA A 126 -23.43 -1.89 -1.48
C ALA A 126 -22.04 -2.03 -2.16
N ARG A 127 -20.94 -1.81 -1.42
CA ARG A 127 -19.55 -1.99 -1.91
C ARG A 127 -19.29 -3.35 -2.57
N ASN A 128 -20.12 -4.34 -2.27
CA ASN A 128 -20.04 -5.68 -2.88
C ASN A 128 -20.58 -5.73 -4.31
N ARG A 129 -21.29 -4.70 -4.76
CA ARG A 129 -21.87 -4.64 -6.10
C ARG A 129 -20.97 -3.84 -7.03
N LEU A 130 -20.42 -4.51 -8.03
CA LEU A 130 -19.52 -3.91 -9.01
C LEU A 130 -20.18 -2.73 -9.76
N ASP A 131 -21.45 -2.90 -10.12
CA ASP A 131 -22.20 -1.91 -10.92
C ASP A 131 -22.43 -0.60 -10.19
N GLU A 132 -22.43 -0.61 -8.87
CA GLU A 132 -22.63 0.58 -8.04
C GLU A 132 -21.35 1.41 -7.86
N ARG A 133 -20.19 0.89 -8.29
CA ARG A 133 -18.93 1.62 -8.22
C ARG A 133 -18.83 2.65 -9.34
N PRO A 134 -18.85 3.96 -9.01
CA PRO A 134 -18.95 5.00 -10.03
C PRO A 134 -17.64 5.28 -10.77
N ILE A 135 -16.49 4.83 -10.27
CA ILE A 135 -15.17 5.00 -10.89
C ILE A 135 -14.79 3.70 -11.58
N ASP A 136 -14.56 3.74 -12.89
CA ASP A 136 -14.18 2.54 -13.62
C ASP A 136 -12.71 2.19 -13.36
N ILE A 137 -11.81 3.20 -13.44
CA ILE A 137 -10.38 3.02 -13.22
C ILE A 137 -9.86 4.12 -12.30
N LEU A 138 -9.14 3.74 -11.26
CA LEU A 138 -8.43 4.66 -10.36
C LEU A 138 -6.93 4.40 -10.45
N PHE A 139 -6.16 5.43 -10.71
CA PHE A 139 -4.72 5.43 -10.54
C PHE A 139 -4.31 6.40 -9.42
N ILE A 140 -3.49 5.93 -8.48
CA ILE A 140 -2.91 6.76 -7.42
C ILE A 140 -1.40 6.56 -7.46
N GLY A 141 -0.63 7.63 -7.60
CA GLY A 141 0.83 7.50 -7.63
C GLY A 141 1.58 8.81 -7.62
N THR A 142 2.89 8.72 -7.37
CA THR A 142 3.83 9.82 -7.57
C THR A 142 4.32 9.86 -9.02
N ARG A 143 4.67 11.05 -9.51
CA ARG A 143 5.18 11.23 -10.87
C ARG A 143 6.48 10.47 -11.10
N ALA A 144 6.57 9.82 -12.24
CA ALA A 144 7.76 9.15 -12.72
C ALA A 144 7.68 8.96 -14.24
N PRO A 145 8.80 9.02 -14.98
CA PRO A 145 8.81 8.93 -16.45
C PRO A 145 8.15 7.65 -16.98
N ARG A 146 8.33 6.53 -16.27
CA ARG A 146 7.71 5.25 -16.63
C ARG A 146 6.19 5.30 -16.51
N ARG A 147 5.68 5.91 -15.44
CA ARG A 147 4.24 6.11 -15.20
C ARG A 147 3.63 7.08 -16.19
N ASP A 148 4.32 8.20 -16.47
CA ASP A 148 3.87 9.17 -17.47
C ASP A 148 3.68 8.51 -18.83
N LYS A 149 4.66 7.70 -19.27
CA LYS A 149 4.59 6.96 -20.52
C LYS A 149 3.48 5.90 -20.55
N ALA A 150 3.24 5.24 -19.42
CA ALA A 150 2.17 4.25 -19.30
C ALA A 150 0.79 4.92 -19.37
N LEU A 151 0.57 6.00 -18.61
CA LEU A 151 -0.70 6.72 -18.58
C LEU A 151 -1.04 7.36 -19.93
N LEU A 152 -0.07 7.88 -20.66
CA LEU A 152 -0.27 8.39 -22.03
C LEU A 152 -0.80 7.30 -22.98
N ARG A 153 -0.37 6.06 -22.84
CA ARG A 153 -0.87 4.94 -23.66
C ARG A 153 -2.31 4.54 -23.32
N LEU A 154 -2.78 4.94 -22.15
CA LEU A 154 -4.13 4.63 -21.67
C LEU A 154 -5.14 5.75 -21.98
N GLN A 155 -4.75 6.75 -22.77
CA GLN A 155 -5.59 7.91 -23.07
C GLN A 155 -6.94 7.50 -23.67
N GLU A 156 -6.99 6.51 -24.56
CA GLU A 156 -8.25 6.02 -25.14
C GLU A 156 -9.25 5.49 -24.08
N LEU A 157 -8.74 4.96 -22.96
CA LEU A 157 -9.58 4.53 -21.85
C LEU A 157 -10.17 5.71 -21.09
N THR A 158 -9.47 6.84 -21.04
CA THR A 158 -9.98 8.05 -20.36
C THR A 158 -11.17 8.66 -21.08
N ASP A 159 -11.28 8.44 -22.38
CA ASP A 159 -12.39 8.97 -23.20
C ASP A 159 -13.67 8.12 -23.09
N ARG A 160 -13.53 6.83 -22.75
CA ARG A 160 -14.64 5.88 -22.71
C ARG A 160 -15.10 5.53 -21.30
N HIS A 161 -14.17 5.57 -20.33
CA HIS A 161 -14.39 5.15 -18.96
C HIS A 161 -14.13 6.29 -17.99
N ARG A 162 -14.75 6.24 -16.81
CA ARG A 162 -14.48 7.19 -15.74
C ARG A 162 -13.13 6.87 -15.11
N PHE A 163 -12.10 7.51 -15.63
CA PHE A 163 -10.73 7.36 -15.17
C PHE A 163 -10.40 8.50 -14.19
N VAL A 164 -10.10 8.15 -12.93
CA VAL A 164 -9.63 9.11 -11.92
C VAL A 164 -8.15 8.91 -11.71
N CYS A 165 -7.37 9.97 -11.90
CA CYS A 165 -5.92 9.94 -11.77
C CYS A 165 -5.49 10.88 -10.65
N VAL A 166 -4.98 10.31 -9.54
CA VAL A 166 -4.38 11.04 -8.43
C VAL A 166 -2.87 11.00 -8.56
N TYR A 167 -2.31 12.04 -9.14
CA TYR A 167 -0.89 12.09 -9.52
C TYR A 167 -0.18 13.17 -8.71
N ARG A 168 0.67 12.75 -7.76
CA ARG A 168 1.34 13.63 -6.80
C ARG A 168 2.79 13.91 -7.19
N SER A 169 3.30 15.08 -6.80
CA SER A 169 4.74 15.33 -6.78
C SER A 169 5.41 14.48 -5.69
N SER A 170 6.65 14.08 -5.90
CA SER A 170 7.37 13.11 -5.05
C SER A 170 7.96 13.70 -3.76
N SER A 171 7.79 14.99 -3.49
CA SER A 171 8.63 15.75 -2.54
C SER A 171 7.89 16.39 -1.37
N GLU A 172 6.61 16.07 -1.16
CA GLU A 172 5.88 16.69 -0.06
C GLU A 172 6.09 15.91 1.25
N PRO A 173 6.51 16.58 2.33
CA PRO A 173 6.61 15.97 3.64
C PRO A 173 5.24 15.52 4.14
N ILE A 174 5.21 14.53 5.04
CA ILE A 174 3.97 14.06 5.64
C ILE A 174 3.45 15.13 6.61
N THR A 175 2.35 15.76 6.24
CA THR A 175 1.63 16.78 7.01
C THR A 175 0.23 16.28 7.36
N GLU A 176 -0.55 17.04 8.14
CA GLU A 176 -1.98 16.75 8.33
C GLU A 176 -2.74 16.68 7.00
N GLN A 177 -2.35 17.50 6.03
CA GLN A 177 -2.90 17.43 4.66
C GLN A 177 -2.61 16.09 3.98
N SER A 178 -1.47 15.45 4.25
CA SER A 178 -1.16 14.13 3.69
C SER A 178 -1.99 13.02 4.34
N VAL A 179 -2.39 13.15 5.60
CA VAL A 179 -3.33 12.24 6.27
C VAL A 179 -4.71 12.36 5.64
N ALA A 180 -5.21 13.58 5.45
CA ALA A 180 -6.47 13.83 4.75
C ALA A 180 -6.45 13.29 3.31
N ALA A 181 -5.31 13.46 2.61
CA ALA A 181 -5.13 12.93 1.27
C ALA A 181 -5.09 11.39 1.22
N ALA A 182 -4.58 10.72 2.26
CA ALA A 182 -4.65 9.27 2.38
C ALA A 182 -6.11 8.80 2.55
N GLU A 183 -6.88 9.44 3.42
CA GLU A 183 -8.31 9.14 3.62
C GLU A 183 -9.11 9.34 2.32
N GLN A 184 -8.89 10.44 1.60
CA GLN A 184 -9.47 10.67 0.28
C GLN A 184 -9.12 9.55 -0.71
N SER A 185 -7.90 9.06 -0.69
CA SER A 185 -7.45 7.96 -1.55
C SER A 185 -8.21 6.67 -1.26
N TRP A 186 -8.47 6.36 0.01
CA TRP A 186 -9.27 5.18 0.39
C TRP A 186 -10.72 5.32 -0.07
N VAL A 187 -11.32 6.51 0.11
CA VAL A 187 -12.69 6.77 -0.34
C VAL A 187 -12.84 6.62 -1.85
N LEU A 188 -11.88 7.12 -2.64
CA LEU A 188 -11.86 6.92 -4.09
C LEU A 188 -11.70 5.44 -4.45
N ALA A 189 -10.80 4.73 -3.79
CA ALA A 189 -10.54 3.32 -4.03
C ALA A 189 -11.77 2.43 -3.75
N GLN A 190 -12.55 2.74 -2.72
CA GLN A 190 -13.80 2.06 -2.43
C GLN A 190 -14.84 2.19 -3.55
N ARG A 191 -14.77 3.27 -4.31
CA ARG A 191 -15.69 3.58 -5.41
C ARG A 191 -15.15 3.19 -6.78
N ALA A 192 -13.95 2.62 -6.82
CA ALA A 192 -13.31 2.17 -8.05
C ALA A 192 -13.61 0.69 -8.33
N LYS A 193 -13.89 0.36 -9.59
CA LYS A 193 -13.96 -1.02 -10.07
C LYS A 193 -12.56 -1.61 -10.19
N ILE A 194 -11.65 -0.85 -10.79
CA ILE A 194 -10.24 -1.21 -10.99
C ILE A 194 -9.35 -0.18 -10.29
N VAL A 195 -8.40 -0.66 -9.50
CA VAL A 195 -7.22 0.12 -9.07
C VAL A 195 -6.06 -0.29 -9.96
N LEU A 196 -5.59 0.66 -10.76
CA LEU A 196 -4.43 0.45 -11.63
C LEU A 196 -3.14 0.67 -10.84
N ASN A 197 -2.28 -0.33 -10.80
CA ASN A 197 -0.93 -0.23 -10.29
C ASN A 197 0.08 -0.21 -11.46
N VAL A 198 0.87 0.85 -11.55
CA VAL A 198 2.02 0.93 -12.43
C VAL A 198 3.24 1.18 -11.57
N HIS A 199 4.20 0.27 -11.59
CA HIS A 199 5.43 0.42 -10.82
C HIS A 199 6.19 1.67 -11.25
N ARG A 200 6.82 2.33 -10.28
CA ARG A 200 7.61 3.53 -10.51
C ARG A 200 8.85 3.23 -11.35
N ASP A 201 9.52 2.14 -11.01
CA ASP A 201 10.80 1.72 -11.56
C ASP A 201 10.65 0.45 -12.41
N TRP A 202 11.72 0.03 -13.07
CA TRP A 202 11.73 -1.14 -13.95
C TRP A 202 11.64 -2.46 -13.18
N ILE A 203 12.14 -2.49 -11.94
CA ILE A 203 11.99 -3.64 -11.05
C ILE A 203 10.74 -3.40 -10.22
N GLY A 204 9.68 -4.13 -10.52
CA GLY A 204 8.41 -4.06 -9.80
C GLY A 204 8.47 -4.94 -8.55
N TYR A 205 8.49 -4.34 -7.37
CA TYR A 205 8.22 -5.06 -6.12
C TYR A 205 6.72 -5.13 -5.89
N PHE A 206 6.27 -6.07 -5.06
CA PHE A 206 4.87 -6.12 -4.66
C PHE A 206 4.50 -4.83 -3.91
N GLU A 207 3.72 -3.97 -4.55
CA GLU A 207 3.37 -2.64 -4.04
C GLU A 207 2.23 -2.72 -3.02
N TRP A 208 2.56 -3.09 -1.78
CA TRP A 208 1.59 -3.27 -0.71
C TRP A 208 0.58 -2.11 -0.58
N PRO A 209 0.97 -0.81 -0.58
CA PRO A 209 0.00 0.27 -0.39
C PRO A 209 -1.05 0.33 -1.51
N ARG A 210 -0.64 0.11 -2.78
CA ARG A 210 -1.58 0.21 -3.91
C ARG A 210 -2.37 -1.07 -4.12
N ILE A 211 -1.69 -2.21 -4.04
CA ILE A 211 -2.31 -3.50 -4.31
C ILE A 211 -3.21 -3.89 -3.14
N VAL A 212 -2.70 -3.84 -1.91
CA VAL A 212 -3.44 -4.33 -0.74
C VAL A 212 -4.33 -3.24 -0.16
N MET A 213 -3.76 -2.08 0.21
CA MET A 213 -4.50 -1.07 0.96
C MET A 213 -5.53 -0.31 0.10
N HIS A 214 -5.16 0.09 -1.13
CA HIS A 214 -6.10 0.76 -2.04
C HIS A 214 -6.93 -0.24 -2.86
N GLY A 215 -6.41 -1.42 -3.17
CA GLY A 215 -7.12 -2.45 -3.93
C GLY A 215 -7.94 -3.36 -3.03
N PHE A 216 -7.27 -4.32 -2.42
CA PHE A 216 -7.94 -5.44 -1.75
C PHE A 216 -8.79 -5.03 -0.55
N TRP A 217 -8.26 -4.16 0.34
CA TRP A 217 -9.03 -3.70 1.51
C TRP A 217 -10.25 -2.88 1.13
N GLN A 218 -10.23 -2.26 -0.04
CA GLN A 218 -11.35 -1.46 -0.54
C GLN A 218 -12.28 -2.26 -1.49
N GLY A 219 -11.99 -3.55 -1.70
CA GLY A 219 -12.78 -4.43 -2.56
C GLY A 219 -12.76 -4.06 -4.03
N ALA A 220 -11.72 -3.37 -4.50
CA ALA A 220 -11.48 -3.11 -5.91
C ALA A 220 -10.64 -4.24 -6.54
N CYS A 221 -10.82 -4.48 -7.83
CA CYS A 221 -9.91 -5.34 -8.59
C CYS A 221 -8.61 -4.58 -8.85
N VAL A 222 -7.47 -5.20 -8.59
CA VAL A 222 -6.18 -4.60 -8.95
C VAL A 222 -5.73 -5.15 -10.30
N VAL A 223 -5.37 -4.23 -11.19
CA VAL A 223 -4.65 -4.53 -12.43
C VAL A 223 -3.27 -3.90 -12.34
N SER A 224 -2.22 -4.70 -12.48
CA SER A 224 -0.83 -4.27 -12.30
C SER A 224 0.01 -4.64 -13.52
N ASP A 225 1.05 -3.87 -13.79
CA ASP A 225 2.15 -4.40 -14.58
C ASP A 225 2.94 -5.45 -13.75
N PRO A 226 3.61 -6.41 -14.41
CA PRO A 226 4.27 -7.51 -13.73
C PRO A 226 5.28 -7.06 -12.67
N GLY A 227 5.27 -7.75 -11.55
CA GLY A 227 6.14 -7.49 -10.42
C GLY A 227 6.64 -8.77 -9.74
N LEU A 228 7.44 -8.59 -8.69
CA LEU A 228 7.88 -9.69 -7.85
C LEU A 228 6.72 -10.21 -7.00
N SER A 229 6.69 -11.52 -6.78
CA SER A 229 5.58 -12.21 -6.13
C SER A 229 5.44 -11.86 -4.65
N SER A 230 4.20 -11.87 -4.17
CA SER A 230 3.84 -11.89 -2.76
C SER A 230 3.68 -13.35 -2.29
N PRO A 231 4.06 -13.68 -1.05
CA PRO A 231 3.82 -15.02 -0.49
C PRO A 231 2.34 -15.28 -0.14
N ILE A 232 1.52 -14.24 -0.08
CA ILE A 232 0.13 -14.30 0.37
C ILE A 232 -0.84 -14.17 -0.81
N PHE A 233 -0.52 -13.31 -1.79
CA PHE A 233 -1.41 -12.95 -2.87
C PHE A 233 -0.83 -13.38 -4.23
N GLY A 234 -1.58 -14.18 -4.98
CA GLY A 234 -1.17 -14.67 -6.30
C GLY A 234 -1.77 -13.85 -7.44
N ALA A 235 -0.94 -13.53 -8.43
CA ALA A 235 -1.38 -12.99 -9.71
C ALA A 235 -2.34 -13.96 -10.42
N GLY A 236 -3.30 -13.45 -11.18
CA GLY A 236 -4.36 -14.22 -11.85
C GLY A 236 -5.50 -14.68 -10.94
N VAL A 237 -5.29 -14.70 -9.62
CA VAL A 237 -6.29 -15.09 -8.60
C VAL A 237 -6.77 -13.87 -7.81
N HIS A 238 -5.86 -13.15 -7.16
CA HIS A 238 -6.18 -12.03 -6.27
C HIS A 238 -5.99 -10.67 -6.94
N TYR A 239 -5.19 -10.61 -7.98
CA TYR A 239 -5.01 -9.44 -8.84
C TYR A 239 -4.63 -9.92 -10.24
N LEU A 240 -4.70 -9.03 -11.21
CA LEU A 240 -4.38 -9.33 -12.59
C LEU A 240 -3.10 -8.62 -12.98
N GLU A 241 -2.21 -9.33 -13.67
CA GLU A 241 -0.99 -8.75 -14.22
C GLU A 241 -1.02 -8.79 -15.75
N GLU A 242 -0.59 -7.69 -16.35
CA GLU A 242 -0.42 -7.60 -17.78
C GLU A 242 0.70 -6.62 -18.14
N ASN A 243 1.41 -6.92 -19.21
CA ASN A 243 2.43 -6.03 -19.74
C ASN A 243 1.83 -4.66 -20.07
N LEU A 244 2.57 -3.57 -19.81
CA LEU A 244 2.12 -2.19 -20.09
C LEU A 244 1.74 -1.93 -21.55
N ARG A 245 2.11 -2.80 -22.49
CA ARG A 245 1.67 -2.71 -23.89
C ARG A 245 0.23 -3.15 -24.06
N HIS A 246 -0.22 -4.11 -23.27
CA HIS A 246 -1.53 -4.78 -23.39
C HIS A 246 -2.45 -4.53 -22.18
N ILE A 247 -1.96 -3.85 -21.14
CA ILE A 247 -2.75 -3.57 -19.93
C ILE A 247 -4.03 -2.77 -20.23
N GLY A 248 -3.99 -1.90 -21.24
CA GLY A 248 -5.17 -1.18 -21.73
C GLY A 248 -6.22 -2.09 -22.37
N GLU A 249 -5.78 -3.09 -23.13
CA GLU A 249 -6.65 -4.09 -23.74
C GLU A 249 -7.30 -4.97 -22.66
N LEU A 250 -6.53 -5.41 -21.68
CA LEU A 250 -7.05 -6.15 -20.53
C LEU A 250 -8.13 -5.34 -19.80
N MET A 251 -7.86 -4.08 -19.44
CA MET A 251 -8.83 -3.25 -18.73
C MET A 251 -10.09 -3.00 -19.55
N ARG A 252 -9.95 -2.81 -20.86
CA ARG A 252 -11.10 -2.70 -21.78
C ARG A 252 -11.95 -3.96 -21.77
N TRP A 253 -11.33 -5.13 -21.91
CA TRP A 253 -12.03 -6.39 -21.84
C TRP A 253 -12.76 -6.58 -20.51
N LEU A 254 -12.11 -6.26 -19.39
CA LEU A 254 -12.68 -6.36 -18.05
C LEU A 254 -13.91 -5.46 -17.86
N LEU A 255 -13.95 -4.29 -18.51
CA LEU A 255 -15.02 -3.32 -18.33
C LEU A 255 -16.14 -3.46 -19.36
N ASP A 256 -15.83 -3.84 -20.60
CA ASP A 256 -16.77 -3.80 -21.73
C ASP A 256 -17.47 -5.12 -21.98
N THR A 257 -16.88 -6.25 -21.59
CA THR A 257 -17.48 -7.58 -21.85
C THR A 257 -18.10 -8.18 -20.59
N GLU A 258 -19.09 -9.05 -20.77
CA GLU A 258 -19.72 -9.77 -19.67
C GLU A 258 -18.73 -10.72 -18.99
N GLU A 259 -17.97 -11.46 -19.80
CA GLU A 259 -16.93 -12.38 -19.30
C GLU A 259 -15.86 -11.63 -18.49
N GLY A 260 -15.38 -10.50 -19.01
CA GLY A 260 -14.41 -9.62 -18.36
C GLY A 260 -14.93 -9.10 -17.03
N ARG A 261 -16.16 -8.59 -16.98
CA ARG A 261 -16.81 -8.16 -15.73
C ARG A 261 -16.93 -9.30 -14.72
N GLY A 262 -17.28 -10.51 -15.17
CA GLY A 262 -17.29 -11.68 -14.33
C GLY A 262 -15.90 -12.05 -13.77
N LYS A 263 -14.84 -11.95 -14.58
CA LYS A 263 -13.45 -12.15 -14.12
C LYS A 263 -13.04 -11.08 -13.11
N LEU A 264 -13.33 -9.82 -13.41
CA LEU A 264 -13.05 -8.69 -12.53
C LEU A 264 -13.71 -8.89 -11.15
N ASP A 265 -14.99 -9.25 -11.13
CA ASP A 265 -15.76 -9.44 -9.89
C ASP A 265 -15.23 -10.61 -9.06
N ARG A 266 -14.98 -11.76 -9.67
CA ARG A 266 -14.38 -12.90 -8.98
C ARG A 266 -13.01 -12.58 -8.39
N THR A 267 -12.16 -11.88 -9.16
CA THR A 267 -10.80 -11.53 -8.70
C THR A 267 -10.81 -10.58 -7.50
N ARG A 268 -11.63 -9.52 -7.52
CA ARG A 268 -11.72 -8.57 -6.40
C ARG A 268 -12.30 -9.21 -5.13
N ILE A 269 -13.29 -10.10 -5.27
CA ILE A 269 -13.88 -10.82 -4.14
C ILE A 269 -12.84 -11.74 -3.51
N ALA A 270 -12.16 -12.56 -4.32
CA ALA A 270 -11.10 -13.44 -3.82
C ALA A 270 -9.98 -12.67 -3.10
N ALA A 271 -9.57 -11.51 -3.64
CA ALA A 271 -8.57 -10.64 -3.03
C ALA A 271 -9.05 -10.09 -1.67
N TYR A 272 -10.29 -9.61 -1.61
CA TYR A 272 -10.87 -9.03 -0.40
C TYR A 272 -11.01 -10.07 0.72
N GLU A 273 -11.51 -11.26 0.40
CA GLU A 273 -11.65 -12.37 1.35
C GLU A 273 -10.28 -12.84 1.85
N ARG A 274 -9.30 -12.98 0.93
CA ARG A 274 -7.93 -13.35 1.28
C ARG A 274 -7.28 -12.33 2.20
N ALA A 275 -7.46 -11.04 1.94
CA ALA A 275 -6.92 -9.96 2.76
C ALA A 275 -7.51 -9.96 4.18
N ARG A 276 -8.78 -10.31 4.33
CA ARG A 276 -9.45 -10.37 5.65
C ARG A 276 -9.19 -11.66 6.43
N SER A 277 -8.80 -12.71 5.77
CA SER A 277 -8.47 -14.01 6.40
C SER A 277 -6.96 -14.11 6.66
N VAL A 278 -6.21 -14.64 5.71
CA VAL A 278 -4.75 -14.85 5.82
C VAL A 278 -3.97 -13.53 5.89
N GLY A 279 -4.47 -12.48 5.23
CA GLY A 279 -3.91 -11.13 5.28
C GLY A 279 -4.45 -10.27 6.43
N SER A 280 -5.06 -10.85 7.46
CA SER A 280 -5.51 -10.10 8.65
C SER A 280 -4.34 -9.64 9.52
N MET A 281 -4.53 -8.56 10.28
CA MET A 281 -3.51 -8.05 11.21
C MET A 281 -3.15 -9.08 12.27
N HIS A 282 -4.12 -9.85 12.75
CA HIS A 282 -3.87 -10.91 13.72
C HIS A 282 -2.87 -11.94 13.20
N VAL A 283 -3.08 -12.43 11.96
CA VAL A 283 -2.16 -13.41 11.34
C VAL A 283 -0.79 -12.78 11.06
N ALA A 284 -0.77 -11.53 10.59
CA ALA A 284 0.47 -10.83 10.27
C ALA A 284 1.38 -10.58 11.50
N LEU A 285 0.77 -10.40 12.68
CA LEU A 285 1.53 -10.13 13.91
C LEU A 285 2.13 -11.39 14.54
N MET A 286 1.63 -12.60 14.28
CA MET A 286 2.15 -13.81 14.93
C MET A 286 3.65 -14.01 14.76
N PRO A 287 4.22 -13.97 13.53
CA PRO A 287 5.67 -14.11 13.36
C PRO A 287 6.49 -13.01 14.04
N VAL A 288 5.91 -11.81 14.19
CA VAL A 288 6.56 -10.67 14.86
C VAL A 288 6.63 -10.92 16.36
N LEU A 289 5.55 -11.41 16.95
CA LEU A 289 5.48 -11.75 18.39
C LEU A 289 6.42 -12.91 18.72
N ASP A 290 6.50 -13.94 17.85
CA ASP A 290 7.41 -15.07 18.02
C ASP A 290 8.87 -14.62 17.99
N ALA A 291 9.23 -13.78 17.00
CA ALA A 291 10.58 -13.23 16.88
C ALA A 291 10.95 -12.35 18.08
N PHE A 292 10.01 -11.53 18.54
CA PHE A 292 10.20 -10.67 19.69
C PHE A 292 10.34 -11.46 21.00
N ALA A 293 9.51 -12.50 21.20
CA ALA A 293 9.63 -13.38 22.36
C ALA A 293 10.97 -14.14 22.39
N ALA A 294 11.53 -14.47 21.22
CA ALA A 294 12.84 -15.07 21.13
C ALA A 294 13.96 -14.09 21.51
N GLU A 295 13.85 -12.83 21.10
CA GLU A 295 14.82 -11.76 21.43
C GLU A 295 14.86 -11.45 22.94
N LEU A 296 13.70 -11.48 23.60
CA LEU A 296 13.61 -11.20 25.05
C LEU A 296 14.08 -12.36 25.94
N ARG A 297 14.25 -13.57 25.40
CA ARG A 297 14.71 -14.75 26.14
C ARG A 297 16.22 -14.91 26.22
N ILE A 298 16.94 -13.99 25.56
CA ILE A 298 18.40 -13.90 25.58
C ILE A 298 18.83 -12.95 26.71
#